data_0bc9f193ac20cf9d4a36b7390fd4aa54
#
_entry.id   0bc9f193ac20cf9d4a36b7390fd4aa54
#
_cell.length_a   1.000
_cell.length_b   1.000
_cell.length_c   1.000
_cell.angle_alpha   90.00
_cell.angle_beta   90.00
_cell.angle_gamma   90.00
#
_symmetry.space_group_name_H-M   'P 1'
#
loop_
_entity.id
_entity.type
_entity.pdbx_description
1 polymer ?
#
loop_
_entity_poly.entity_id
_entity_poly.type
_entity_poly.pdbx_seq_one_letter_code
_entity_poly.pdbx_strand_id
1 'polypeptide(L)'
;AVVILKPCTVQSTRRHHPCMRHLTATSRRRRLGATRTCASWAGCSPRPSTTSRAVRGTRRRPSTAVRRRSAPSSHLVARLRRYEAWHRRCGPGSPLFGEAVEHLRSGRNAARSECQYAVWTPFNGLGNRMLALASTFLYALLTDRVLLVHAPQEFDGLFCEPFPGSSWTLPAGFPIADFDATFTMLSPTSYKNMKKAGTINGGDRVNVTAEGLPAYVFLDLIQSYTDAAFCEADQRVLAKFNWMVVKSDVYFATALFLMPAYRRELARLFPEKEAAFHHLGRYLFHPSNDVWGIVREFYEAYLAGADERVGLQVRVFQEVPVPFETMYGQIMRCSEQEGLLPKVALAQQNAAAARNTSAVPPPDGRKTKVTSILVTSLSPEYYERIRGVYHANWTETGDYVVVHQPSHDGVQHTEARGHNQRALAEIYLLSFCDRIVTTAVSTFGYVAHGLAGVRSWVLLRSPSPETPAEPACVRSSTVEPCMQAAPRQMCGAAKGSDIGGLAPYVRHCEDVHGGVKLFS
;
A
#
# COMPACT_ATOMS: atom_id res chain seq x y z
N ALA A 1 8.10 17.33 -8.04
CA ALA A 1 8.50 17.56 -6.66
C ALA A 1 8.72 16.20 -6.00
N VAL A 2 9.96 15.86 -5.76
CA VAL A 2 10.33 14.66 -5.00
C VAL A 2 9.78 14.87 -3.59
N VAL A 3 8.89 14.00 -3.18
CA VAL A 3 8.43 13.94 -1.80
C VAL A 3 9.60 13.35 -1.00
N ILE A 4 10.41 14.22 -0.39
CA ILE A 4 11.46 13.80 0.52
C ILE A 4 10.78 13.36 1.81
N LEU A 5 10.58 12.05 1.96
CA LEU A 5 10.23 11.47 3.24
C LEU A 5 11.43 11.69 4.16
N LYS A 6 11.23 12.31 5.31
CA LYS A 6 12.29 12.39 6.31
C LYS A 6 12.55 10.97 6.83
N PRO A 7 13.81 10.56 6.88
CA PRO A 7 14.16 9.32 7.56
C PRO A 7 13.69 9.39 9.01
N CYS A 8 13.16 8.30 9.51
CA CYS A 8 12.83 8.16 10.92
C CYS A 8 13.70 7.06 11.53
N THR A 9 13.92 7.13 12.81
CA THR A 9 14.62 6.10 13.55
C THR A 9 13.62 5.05 14.01
N VAL A 10 13.82 3.81 13.63
CA VAL A 10 13.12 2.68 14.27
C VAL A 10 13.65 2.57 15.67
N GLN A 11 12.82 2.71 16.67
CA GLN A 11 13.24 2.46 18.06
C GLN A 11 13.44 0.94 18.22
N SER A 12 14.70 0.52 18.08
CA SER A 12 15.10 -0.79 18.54
C SER A 12 15.07 -0.81 20.08
N THR A 13 14.40 -1.77 20.66
CA THR A 13 14.34 -2.00 22.12
C THR A 13 15.67 -2.46 22.73
N ARG A 14 16.78 -2.32 22.02
CA ARG A 14 18.13 -2.60 22.54
C ARG A 14 19.01 -1.36 22.47
N ARG A 15 19.19 -0.73 23.66
CA ARG A 15 20.19 0.28 24.06
C ARG A 15 20.16 1.62 23.32
N HIS A 16 19.87 2.64 24.09
CA HIS A 16 20.07 4.04 23.76
C HIS A 16 21.50 4.30 23.23
N HIS A 17 21.59 4.72 21.97
CA HIS A 17 22.73 5.49 21.50
C HIS A 17 22.23 6.88 21.09
N PRO A 18 22.81 7.93 21.63
CA PRO A 18 22.43 9.28 21.28
C PRO A 18 22.86 9.57 19.83
N CYS A 19 21.99 10.22 19.07
CA CYS A 19 22.30 10.80 17.78
C CYS A 19 23.49 11.75 17.92
N MET A 20 24.69 11.35 17.50
CA MET A 20 25.84 12.23 17.43
C MET A 20 25.66 13.26 16.31
N ARG A 21 25.65 14.52 16.72
CA ARG A 21 25.98 15.65 15.86
C ARG A 21 27.48 15.62 15.56
N HIS A 22 27.86 15.33 14.35
CA HIS A 22 29.11 15.83 13.80
C HIS A 22 28.95 16.08 12.31
N LEU A 23 28.96 17.35 11.96
CA LEU A 23 29.24 17.82 10.60
C LEU A 23 30.11 19.07 10.71
N THR A 24 31.38 18.87 10.57
CA THR A 24 32.29 19.88 10.07
C THR A 24 32.95 19.33 8.83
N ALA A 25 32.58 19.83 7.68
CA ALA A 25 33.44 19.92 6.52
C ALA A 25 32.86 20.93 5.53
N THR A 26 33.62 21.97 5.35
CA THR A 26 33.44 23.05 4.40
C THR A 26 33.47 22.57 2.96
N SER A 27 32.42 22.82 2.18
CA SER A 27 32.56 23.08 0.75
C SER A 27 31.39 23.95 0.27
N ARG A 28 31.76 25.05 -0.36
CA ARG A 28 30.87 26.01 -1.02
C ARG A 28 30.09 25.31 -2.13
N ARG A 29 28.78 25.12 -1.95
CA ARG A 29 27.85 24.89 -3.04
C ARG A 29 26.57 25.70 -2.86
N ARG A 30 26.11 26.28 -3.95
CA ARG A 30 24.99 27.21 -4.13
C ARG A 30 23.72 26.70 -3.45
N ARG A 31 23.09 27.57 -2.65
CA ARG A 31 21.76 27.37 -2.07
C ARG A 31 20.72 27.32 -3.19
N LEU A 32 20.16 26.16 -3.47
CA LEU A 32 18.88 26.02 -4.14
C LEU A 32 17.81 26.06 -3.06
N GLY A 33 16.88 27.00 -3.18
CA GLY A 33 15.77 27.16 -2.25
C GLY A 33 14.85 25.93 -2.28
N ALA A 34 14.87 25.16 -1.23
CA ALA A 34 13.99 24.03 -1.03
C ALA A 34 12.65 24.55 -0.49
N THR A 35 11.62 24.52 -1.32
CA THR A 35 10.24 24.54 -0.86
C THR A 35 9.96 23.22 -0.10
N ARG A 36 9.79 23.33 1.21
CA ARG A 36 9.45 22.19 2.07
C ARG A 36 8.03 21.75 1.78
N THR A 37 7.87 20.64 1.09
CA THR A 37 6.62 19.88 1.08
C THR A 37 6.72 18.79 2.14
N CYS A 38 5.90 18.89 3.18
CA CYS A 38 5.81 17.87 4.22
C CYS A 38 5.21 16.60 3.62
N ALA A 39 5.98 15.53 3.63
CA ALA A 39 5.56 14.21 3.15
C ALA A 39 4.95 13.33 4.24
N SER A 40 5.13 13.67 5.51
CA SER A 40 4.46 13.04 6.63
C SER A 40 3.48 13.99 7.28
N TRP A 41 2.27 13.55 7.49
CA TRP A 41 1.22 14.29 8.17
C TRP A 41 1.55 14.52 9.65
N ALA A 42 2.37 13.65 10.22
CA ALA A 42 2.78 13.71 11.61
C ALA A 42 3.74 14.85 11.96
N GLY A 43 4.41 15.45 10.97
CA GLY A 43 5.43 16.48 11.18
C GLY A 43 5.03 17.92 10.85
N CYS A 44 3.83 18.17 10.33
CA CYS A 44 3.40 19.49 9.89
C CYS A 44 2.52 20.19 10.93
N SER A 45 3.12 20.83 11.92
CA SER A 45 2.46 21.91 12.65
C SER A 45 2.56 23.19 11.82
N PRO A 46 1.48 23.96 11.59
CA PRO A 46 1.56 25.28 10.96
C PRO A 46 2.30 26.23 11.90
N ARG A 47 3.49 26.66 11.52
CA ARG A 47 4.09 27.85 12.13
C ARG A 47 3.49 29.10 11.46
N PRO A 48 3.16 30.15 12.22
CA PRO A 48 2.67 31.40 11.63
C PRO A 48 3.74 32.00 10.72
N SER A 49 3.30 32.45 9.56
CA SER A 49 4.11 33.08 8.53
C SER A 49 4.61 34.44 9.01
N THR A 50 5.91 34.62 9.08
CA THR A 50 6.51 35.96 9.06
C THR A 50 7.17 36.18 7.71
N THR A 51 6.59 37.14 6.99
CA THR A 51 7.10 37.98 5.90
C THR A 51 8.04 37.36 4.86
N SER A 52 7.49 37.28 3.66
CA SER A 52 8.14 36.95 2.40
C SER A 52 8.97 38.13 1.87
N ARG A 53 10.21 37.88 1.53
CA ARG A 53 10.96 38.67 0.58
C ARG A 53 11.16 37.86 -0.69
N ALA A 54 10.49 38.28 -1.77
CA ALA A 54 10.53 37.64 -3.06
C ALA A 54 11.93 37.80 -3.70
N VAL A 55 12.58 36.67 -3.96
CA VAL A 55 13.72 36.60 -4.87
C VAL A 55 13.23 36.02 -6.19
N ARG A 56 13.24 36.85 -7.24
CA ARG A 56 12.97 36.41 -8.63
C ARG A 56 14.10 35.48 -9.08
N GLY A 57 13.84 34.17 -9.03
CA GLY A 57 14.63 33.17 -9.73
C GLY A 57 13.83 32.66 -10.93
N THR A 58 14.44 32.60 -12.09
CA THR A 58 13.90 32.04 -13.32
C THR A 58 13.35 30.67 -13.09
N ARG A 59 12.02 30.54 -13.03
CA ARG A 59 11.29 29.27 -12.93
C ARG A 59 11.46 28.52 -14.25
N ARG A 60 12.27 27.47 -14.27
CA ARG A 60 12.02 26.37 -15.20
C ARG A 60 10.65 25.77 -14.83
N ARG A 61 9.68 25.93 -15.72
CA ARG A 61 8.41 25.22 -15.62
C ARG A 61 8.71 23.71 -15.59
N PRO A 62 8.19 22.93 -14.62
CA PRO A 62 8.12 21.48 -14.80
C PRO A 62 7.17 21.27 -15.97
N SER A 63 7.67 20.72 -17.05
CA SER A 63 6.85 20.24 -18.15
C SER A 63 6.08 19.03 -17.63
N THR A 64 4.82 18.97 -18.04
CA THR A 64 3.80 17.97 -17.74
C THR A 64 3.12 18.12 -16.38
N ALA A 65 1.80 18.23 -16.48
CA ALA A 65 0.89 18.34 -15.39
C ALA A 65 1.10 17.19 -14.39
N VAL A 66 1.85 17.48 -13.30
CA VAL A 66 1.74 16.70 -12.07
C VAL A 66 0.24 16.77 -11.72
N ARG A 67 -0.50 15.70 -12.05
CA ARG A 67 -1.88 15.56 -11.63
C ARG A 67 -1.91 15.88 -10.15
N ARG A 68 -2.78 16.81 -9.77
CA ARG A 68 -3.01 17.14 -8.36
C ARG A 68 -3.37 15.81 -7.69
N ARG A 69 -2.42 15.27 -6.93
CA ARG A 69 -2.69 14.17 -6.04
C ARG A 69 -3.78 14.68 -5.09
N SER A 70 -4.81 13.88 -4.86
CA SER A 70 -5.89 14.24 -3.95
C SER A 70 -5.30 14.74 -2.64
N ALA A 71 -5.79 15.87 -2.17
CA ALA A 71 -5.42 16.37 -0.85
C ALA A 71 -6.35 15.74 0.19
N PRO A 72 -5.82 15.38 1.37
CA PRO A 72 -6.66 14.82 2.43
C PRO A 72 -7.68 15.83 2.93
N SER A 73 -8.85 15.37 3.29
CA SER A 73 -9.87 16.23 3.89
C SER A 73 -9.38 16.78 5.25
N SER A 74 -9.81 17.99 5.59
CA SER A 74 -9.54 18.57 6.91
C SER A 74 -10.09 17.69 8.03
N HIS A 75 -11.21 17.00 7.78
CA HIS A 75 -11.81 16.06 8.71
C HIS A 75 -10.91 14.84 8.96
N LEU A 76 -10.32 14.25 7.91
CA LEU A 76 -9.35 13.17 8.04
C LEU A 76 -8.13 13.61 8.85
N VAL A 77 -7.57 14.79 8.55
CA VAL A 77 -6.43 15.33 9.32
C VAL A 77 -6.78 15.48 10.80
N ALA A 78 -7.92 16.09 11.11
CA ALA A 78 -8.36 16.28 12.48
C ALA A 78 -8.63 14.93 13.19
N ARG A 79 -9.18 13.95 12.47
CA ARG A 79 -9.44 12.60 13.00
C ARG A 79 -8.14 11.87 13.34
N LEU A 80 -7.14 11.93 12.44
CA LEU A 80 -5.84 11.33 12.66
C LEU A 80 -5.13 11.94 13.88
N ARG A 81 -5.16 13.28 14.04
CA ARG A 81 -4.58 13.95 15.22
C ARG A 81 -5.25 13.54 16.54
N ARG A 82 -6.57 13.40 16.54
CA ARG A 82 -7.29 12.86 17.72
C ARG A 82 -6.92 11.41 17.98
N TYR A 83 -6.78 10.61 16.93
CA TYR A 83 -6.37 9.22 17.04
C TYR A 83 -4.95 9.08 17.60
N GLU A 84 -3.99 9.90 17.16
CA GLU A 84 -2.63 9.94 17.72
C GLU A 84 -2.64 10.26 19.24
N ALA A 85 -3.48 11.22 19.67
CA ALA A 85 -3.64 11.53 21.07
C ALA A 85 -4.27 10.38 21.86
N TRP A 86 -5.28 9.73 21.28
CA TRP A 86 -5.92 8.54 21.83
C TRP A 86 -4.96 7.36 21.94
N HIS A 87 -4.18 7.12 20.88
CA HIS A 87 -3.17 6.06 20.86
C HIS A 87 -2.09 6.28 21.92
N ARG A 88 -1.65 7.52 22.17
CA ARG A 88 -0.71 7.81 23.28
C ARG A 88 -1.32 7.54 24.65
N ARG A 89 -2.62 7.84 24.83
CA ARG A 89 -3.32 7.62 26.11
C ARG A 89 -3.50 6.13 26.41
N CYS A 90 -3.82 5.34 25.40
CA CYS A 90 -4.23 3.95 25.53
C CYS A 90 -3.19 2.93 25.03
N GLY A 91 -2.11 3.38 24.40
CA GLY A 91 -1.11 2.50 23.78
C GLY A 91 -0.08 1.94 24.75
N PRO A 92 0.82 1.10 24.24
CA PRO A 92 1.89 0.48 25.05
C PRO A 92 2.67 1.51 25.87
N GLY A 93 2.91 1.16 27.15
CA GLY A 93 3.57 2.02 28.12
C GLY A 93 2.63 2.93 28.92
N SER A 94 1.34 3.02 28.58
CA SER A 94 0.36 3.75 29.39
C SER A 94 -0.20 2.88 30.53
N PRO A 95 -0.66 3.46 31.65
CA PRO A 95 -1.33 2.71 32.73
C PRO A 95 -2.56 1.95 32.23
N LEU A 96 -3.38 2.60 31.39
CA LEU A 96 -4.60 1.98 30.82
C LEU A 96 -4.30 0.75 29.95
N PHE A 97 -3.16 0.76 29.24
CA PHE A 97 -2.71 -0.42 28.52
C PHE A 97 -2.33 -1.56 29.48
N GLY A 98 -1.62 -1.22 30.56
CA GLY A 98 -1.26 -2.20 31.60
C GLY A 98 -2.49 -2.88 32.19
N GLU A 99 -3.50 -2.11 32.60
CA GLU A 99 -4.77 -2.63 33.11
C GLU A 99 -5.49 -3.53 32.08
N ALA A 100 -5.54 -3.11 30.81
CA ALA A 100 -6.17 -3.88 29.75
C ALA A 100 -5.42 -5.21 29.50
N VAL A 101 -4.10 -5.24 29.61
CA VAL A 101 -3.29 -6.46 29.47
C VAL A 101 -3.54 -7.42 30.65
N GLU A 102 -3.68 -6.91 31.87
CA GLU A 102 -4.02 -7.77 33.02
C GLU A 102 -5.42 -8.40 32.85
N HIS A 103 -6.38 -7.64 32.36
CA HIS A 103 -7.69 -8.23 31.99
C HIS A 103 -7.57 -9.29 30.90
N LEU A 104 -6.73 -9.08 29.89
CA LEU A 104 -6.48 -10.08 28.86
C LEU A 104 -5.91 -11.39 29.44
N ARG A 105 -4.98 -11.28 30.42
CA ARG A 105 -4.39 -12.43 31.13
C ARG A 105 -5.43 -13.22 31.93
N SER A 106 -6.46 -12.56 32.44
CA SER A 106 -7.52 -13.23 33.19
C SER A 106 -8.36 -14.19 32.35
N GLY A 107 -8.23 -14.15 31.02
CA GLY A 107 -9.02 -14.95 30.06
C GLY A 107 -10.47 -14.49 29.91
N ARG A 108 -10.90 -13.44 30.61
CA ARG A 108 -12.26 -12.91 30.58
C ARG A 108 -12.28 -11.48 30.06
N ASN A 109 -13.33 -11.14 29.36
CA ASN A 109 -13.55 -9.78 28.91
C ASN A 109 -13.99 -8.89 30.08
N ALA A 110 -13.47 -7.67 30.17
CA ALA A 110 -13.89 -6.73 31.19
C ALA A 110 -15.19 -6.01 30.78
N ALA A 111 -16.08 -5.80 31.77
CA ALA A 111 -17.38 -5.15 31.54
C ALA A 111 -17.25 -3.72 30.96
N ARG A 112 -16.25 -3.00 31.41
CA ARG A 112 -15.92 -1.66 30.92
C ARG A 112 -14.41 -1.51 30.85
N SER A 113 -13.90 -1.30 29.63
CA SER A 113 -12.55 -0.83 29.41
C SER A 113 -12.64 0.54 28.75
N GLU A 114 -11.87 1.49 29.26
CA GLU A 114 -11.78 2.80 28.63
C GLU A 114 -11.17 2.67 27.22
N CYS A 115 -10.22 1.76 27.07
CA CYS A 115 -9.50 1.53 25.81
C CYS A 115 -9.83 0.16 25.23
N GLN A 116 -10.10 0.12 23.93
CA GLN A 116 -10.28 -1.09 23.16
C GLN A 116 -9.17 -1.22 22.12
N TYR A 117 -8.83 -2.44 21.74
CA TYR A 117 -7.64 -2.74 20.94
C TYR A 117 -8.01 -3.55 19.68
N ALA A 118 -7.32 -3.23 18.59
CA ALA A 118 -7.30 -4.03 17.38
C ALA A 118 -5.85 -4.45 17.11
N VAL A 119 -5.54 -5.72 17.28
CA VAL A 119 -4.22 -6.29 17.03
C VAL A 119 -4.21 -6.88 15.63
N TRP A 120 -3.42 -6.30 14.74
CA TRP A 120 -3.20 -6.86 13.42
C TRP A 120 -2.04 -7.85 13.44
N THR A 121 -2.21 -9.00 12.78
CA THR A 121 -1.15 -10.01 12.57
C THR A 121 -0.93 -10.24 11.07
N PRO A 122 0.33 -10.28 10.60
CA PRO A 122 0.65 -10.41 9.18
C PRO A 122 0.28 -11.79 8.63
N PHE A 123 -0.14 -11.82 7.37
CA PHE A 123 -0.36 -13.03 6.63
C PHE A 123 -0.03 -12.82 5.13
N ASN A 124 0.49 -13.85 4.46
CA ASN A 124 0.88 -13.80 3.05
C ASN A 124 2.01 -12.80 2.71
N GLY A 125 2.13 -12.44 1.42
CA GLY A 125 3.15 -11.56 0.91
C GLY A 125 3.02 -10.11 1.38
N LEU A 126 4.08 -9.31 1.20
CA LEU A 126 4.16 -7.93 1.70
C LEU A 126 2.99 -7.04 1.23
N GLY A 127 2.58 -7.16 -0.04
CA GLY A 127 1.43 -6.39 -0.55
C GLY A 127 0.14 -6.71 0.20
N ASN A 128 -0.14 -7.99 0.46
CA ASN A 128 -1.30 -8.44 1.25
C ASN A 128 -1.24 -7.86 2.66
N ARG A 129 -0.06 -7.95 3.30
CA ARG A 129 0.18 -7.42 4.66
C ARG A 129 -0.12 -5.92 4.73
N MET A 130 0.34 -5.12 3.76
CA MET A 130 0.10 -3.67 3.74
C MET A 130 -1.38 -3.33 3.51
N LEU A 131 -2.07 -4.03 2.61
CA LEU A 131 -3.49 -3.84 2.33
C LEU A 131 -4.37 -4.18 3.53
N ALA A 132 -4.08 -5.32 4.18
CA ALA A 132 -4.80 -5.76 5.37
C ALA A 132 -4.56 -4.84 6.57
N LEU A 133 -3.32 -4.38 6.77
CA LEU A 133 -2.98 -3.44 7.85
C LEU A 133 -3.66 -2.07 7.65
N ALA A 134 -3.70 -1.55 6.42
CA ALA A 134 -4.42 -0.31 6.11
C ALA A 134 -5.93 -0.44 6.38
N SER A 135 -6.51 -1.59 6.03
CA SER A 135 -7.93 -1.89 6.30
C SER A 135 -8.21 -2.02 7.79
N THR A 136 -7.33 -2.69 8.53
CA THR A 136 -7.43 -2.81 10.00
C THR A 136 -7.29 -1.45 10.69
N PHE A 137 -6.40 -0.59 10.19
CA PHE A 137 -6.29 0.77 10.69
C PHE A 137 -7.56 1.60 10.44
N LEU A 138 -8.14 1.51 9.25
CA LEU A 138 -9.41 2.18 8.98
C LEU A 138 -10.50 1.71 9.93
N TYR A 139 -10.59 0.40 10.17
CA TYR A 139 -11.53 -0.15 11.14
C TYR A 139 -11.26 0.36 12.55
N ALA A 140 -9.99 0.37 12.99
CA ALA A 140 -9.61 0.92 14.29
C ALA A 140 -9.96 2.41 14.42
N LEU A 141 -9.75 3.18 13.35
CA LEU A 141 -10.12 4.60 13.29
C LEU A 141 -11.64 4.82 13.41
N LEU A 142 -12.46 3.96 12.79
CA LEU A 142 -13.92 4.05 12.83
C LEU A 142 -14.53 3.61 14.16
N THR A 143 -13.85 2.74 14.88
CA THR A 143 -14.34 2.11 16.14
C THR A 143 -13.61 2.58 17.39
N ASP A 144 -12.76 3.61 17.29
CA ASP A 144 -11.93 4.14 18.38
C ASP A 144 -11.04 3.10 19.08
N ARG A 145 -10.63 2.06 18.35
CA ARG A 145 -9.71 1.03 18.84
C ARG A 145 -8.26 1.47 18.67
N VAL A 146 -7.41 1.13 19.61
CA VAL A 146 -5.95 1.30 19.51
C VAL A 146 -5.41 0.22 18.58
N LEU A 147 -4.82 0.61 17.45
CA LEU A 147 -4.16 -0.32 16.54
C LEU A 147 -2.84 -0.78 17.14
N LEU A 148 -2.66 -2.08 17.24
CA LEU A 148 -1.41 -2.72 17.59
C LEU A 148 -0.98 -3.67 16.48
N VAL A 149 0.32 -3.78 16.27
CA VAL A 149 0.91 -4.58 15.20
C VAL A 149 1.71 -5.72 15.84
N HIS A 150 1.33 -6.95 15.55
CA HIS A 150 2.19 -8.08 15.74
C HIS A 150 3.27 -8.03 14.63
N ALA A 151 4.50 -7.71 15.03
CA ALA A 151 5.62 -7.54 14.10
C ALA A 151 6.64 -8.67 14.30
N PRO A 152 6.48 -9.81 13.61
CA PRO A 152 7.51 -10.83 13.60
C PRO A 152 8.78 -10.31 12.91
N GLN A 153 9.89 -11.03 13.07
CA GLN A 153 11.24 -10.55 12.69
C GLN A 153 11.34 -10.09 11.23
N GLU A 154 10.62 -10.74 10.34
CA GLU A 154 10.61 -10.43 8.90
C GLU A 154 9.82 -9.16 8.55
N PHE A 155 8.97 -8.68 9.47
CA PHE A 155 8.18 -7.45 9.31
C PHE A 155 8.72 -6.29 10.17
N ASP A 156 9.38 -6.63 11.28
CA ASP A 156 9.99 -5.63 12.17
C ASP A 156 11.04 -4.79 11.43
N GLY A 157 11.01 -3.49 11.66
CA GLY A 157 11.96 -2.56 11.06
C GLY A 157 11.75 -2.26 9.57
N LEU A 158 10.61 -2.63 8.97
CA LEU A 158 10.25 -2.18 7.63
C LEU A 158 9.76 -0.74 7.63
N PHE A 159 9.01 -0.37 8.67
CA PHE A 159 8.35 0.93 8.78
C PHE A 159 8.75 1.68 10.04
N CYS A 160 8.65 2.99 9.98
CA CYS A 160 8.67 3.86 11.14
C CYS A 160 7.34 3.80 11.88
N GLU A 161 7.38 4.08 13.17
CA GLU A 161 6.19 4.26 13.99
C GLU A 161 5.33 5.43 13.49
N PRO A 162 4.07 5.22 13.07
CA PRO A 162 3.26 6.27 12.50
C PRO A 162 2.67 7.22 13.55
N PHE A 163 2.60 6.80 14.82
CA PHE A 163 1.96 7.55 15.90
C PHE A 163 3.00 8.24 16.78
N PRO A 164 3.13 9.58 16.73
CA PRO A 164 4.16 10.28 17.50
C PRO A 164 4.03 10.06 19.01
N GLY A 165 5.10 9.58 19.64
CA GLY A 165 5.16 9.37 21.08
C GLY A 165 4.38 8.15 21.60
N SER A 166 4.04 7.22 20.73
CA SER A 166 3.41 5.94 21.09
C SER A 166 3.83 4.86 20.11
N SER A 167 4.06 3.64 20.57
CA SER A 167 4.37 2.50 19.71
C SER A 167 3.11 1.77 19.29
N TRP A 168 3.05 1.36 18.04
CA TRP A 168 2.01 0.45 17.55
C TRP A 168 2.42 -1.01 17.68
N THR A 169 3.71 -1.28 17.93
CA THR A 169 4.23 -2.64 18.06
C THR A 169 3.82 -3.28 19.38
N LEU A 170 3.39 -4.52 19.35
CA LEU A 170 3.12 -5.27 20.56
C LEU A 170 4.39 -5.38 21.41
N PRO A 171 4.31 -5.07 22.72
CA PRO A 171 5.47 -5.15 23.59
C PRO A 171 5.93 -6.59 23.85
N ALA A 172 7.20 -6.75 24.14
CA ALA A 172 7.73 -8.01 24.65
C ALA A 172 6.97 -8.43 25.92
N GLY A 173 6.59 -9.71 25.98
CA GLY A 173 5.81 -10.24 27.11
C GLY A 173 4.31 -10.00 27.02
N PHE A 174 3.80 -9.63 25.83
CA PHE A 174 2.36 -9.64 25.56
C PHE A 174 1.78 -11.05 25.87
N PRO A 175 0.57 -11.16 26.47
CA PRO A 175 0.05 -12.44 27.00
C PRO A 175 -0.13 -13.56 25.96
N ILE A 176 -0.22 -13.22 24.68
CA ILE A 176 -0.32 -14.19 23.59
C ILE A 176 1.06 -14.29 22.95
N ALA A 177 1.75 -15.40 23.17
CA ALA A 177 3.14 -15.56 22.73
C ALA A 177 3.25 -16.11 21.29
N ASP A 178 2.42 -17.07 20.93
CA ASP A 178 2.43 -17.72 19.62
C ASP A 178 1.15 -17.39 18.84
N PHE A 179 1.28 -16.37 17.98
CA PHE A 179 0.16 -15.91 17.16
C PHE A 179 -0.22 -16.90 16.07
N ASP A 180 0.74 -17.62 15.50
CA ASP A 180 0.47 -18.52 14.39
C ASP A 180 -0.21 -19.81 14.86
N ALA A 181 0.18 -20.35 16.00
CA ALA A 181 -0.49 -21.49 16.61
C ALA A 181 -1.86 -21.11 17.20
N THR A 182 -2.00 -19.91 17.77
CA THR A 182 -3.23 -19.46 18.44
C THR A 182 -4.32 -19.06 17.44
N PHE A 183 -3.95 -18.35 16.34
CA PHE A 183 -4.90 -17.74 15.41
C PHE A 183 -4.96 -18.51 14.09
N THR A 184 -5.70 -19.60 14.12
CA THR A 184 -5.98 -20.50 12.99
C THR A 184 -7.47 -20.54 12.67
N MET A 185 -7.84 -21.13 11.54
CA MET A 185 -9.26 -21.38 11.20
C MET A 185 -10.03 -22.22 12.24
N LEU A 186 -9.32 -22.98 13.07
CA LEU A 186 -9.90 -23.84 14.11
C LEU A 186 -10.01 -23.15 15.47
N SER A 187 -9.49 -21.92 15.61
CA SER A 187 -9.48 -21.21 16.89
C SER A 187 -10.90 -21.06 17.45
N PRO A 188 -11.18 -21.50 18.68
CA PRO A 188 -12.51 -21.41 19.28
C PRO A 188 -12.94 -19.96 19.51
N THR A 189 -12.02 -19.02 19.67
CA THR A 189 -12.26 -17.57 19.78
C THR A 189 -12.42 -16.86 18.43
N SER A 190 -12.34 -17.61 17.31
CA SER A 190 -12.71 -17.06 16.02
C SER A 190 -14.19 -16.66 16.04
N TYR A 191 -14.50 -15.45 15.56
CA TYR A 191 -15.86 -14.92 15.51
C TYR A 191 -16.82 -15.88 14.78
N LYS A 192 -16.38 -16.43 13.66
CA LYS A 192 -17.10 -17.43 12.88
C LYS A 192 -17.39 -18.70 13.68
N ASN A 193 -16.40 -19.21 14.40
CA ASN A 193 -16.56 -20.44 15.18
C ASN A 193 -17.45 -20.22 16.41
N MET A 194 -17.33 -19.07 17.07
CA MET A 194 -18.23 -18.68 18.16
C MET A 194 -19.69 -18.55 17.71
N LYS A 195 -19.94 -17.97 16.52
CA LYS A 195 -21.29 -17.95 15.92
C LYS A 195 -21.80 -19.36 15.63
N LYS A 196 -20.96 -20.22 15.05
CA LYS A 196 -21.32 -21.63 14.74
C LYS A 196 -21.60 -22.45 16.00
N ALA A 197 -20.85 -22.21 17.08
CA ALA A 197 -21.02 -22.85 18.36
C ALA A 197 -22.21 -22.29 19.19
N GLY A 198 -22.85 -21.20 18.74
CA GLY A 198 -23.90 -20.52 19.47
C GLY A 198 -23.43 -19.74 20.70
N THR A 199 -22.11 -19.59 20.91
CA THR A 199 -21.54 -18.81 22.01
C THR A 199 -21.88 -17.32 21.87
N ILE A 200 -21.99 -16.86 20.64
CA ILE A 200 -22.47 -15.52 20.29
C ILE A 200 -23.57 -15.66 19.23
N ASN A 201 -24.69 -15.01 19.46
CA ASN A 201 -25.79 -14.98 18.49
C ASN A 201 -25.73 -13.67 17.71
N GLY A 202 -25.49 -13.74 16.40
CA GLY A 202 -25.66 -12.61 15.50
C GLY A 202 -27.15 -12.39 15.21
N GLY A 203 -27.72 -11.31 15.70
CA GLY A 203 -29.12 -10.94 15.49
C GLY A 203 -29.63 -9.99 16.57
N ASP A 204 -30.91 -9.62 16.51
CA ASP A 204 -31.52 -8.64 17.43
C ASP A 204 -31.64 -9.13 18.90
N ARG A 205 -31.32 -10.38 19.17
CA ARG A 205 -31.34 -10.99 20.52
C ARG A 205 -29.92 -11.14 21.10
N VAL A 206 -29.17 -10.06 21.16
CA VAL A 206 -27.83 -10.09 21.78
C VAL A 206 -27.98 -9.89 23.30
N ASN A 207 -28.35 -10.94 24.02
CA ASN A 207 -28.34 -10.96 25.50
C ASN A 207 -27.00 -11.36 26.10
N VAL A 208 -25.90 -11.35 25.33
CA VAL A 208 -24.58 -11.67 25.88
C VAL A 208 -24.02 -10.43 26.55
N THR A 209 -23.78 -10.51 27.86
CA THR A 209 -23.07 -9.44 28.60
C THR A 209 -21.60 -9.44 28.21
N ALA A 210 -20.89 -8.33 28.41
CA ALA A 210 -19.49 -8.23 28.09
C ALA A 210 -18.66 -9.25 28.91
N GLU A 211 -19.03 -9.46 30.18
CA GLU A 211 -18.33 -10.35 31.12
C GLU A 211 -18.47 -11.84 30.74
N GLY A 212 -19.55 -12.20 30.02
CA GLY A 212 -19.75 -13.55 29.50
C GLY A 212 -18.93 -13.90 28.26
N LEU A 213 -18.22 -12.91 27.69
CA LEU A 213 -17.39 -13.09 26.51
C LEU A 213 -15.94 -13.47 26.88
N PRO A 214 -15.23 -14.22 26.02
CA PRO A 214 -13.78 -14.43 26.17
C PRO A 214 -13.03 -13.09 26.08
N ALA A 215 -11.81 -13.05 26.63
CA ALA A 215 -10.99 -11.84 26.71
C ALA A 215 -10.74 -11.17 25.35
N TYR A 216 -10.76 -11.95 24.28
CA TYR A 216 -10.56 -11.46 22.91
C TYR A 216 -11.41 -12.21 21.89
N VAL A 217 -11.61 -11.57 20.74
CA VAL A 217 -12.19 -12.17 19.54
C VAL A 217 -11.15 -12.20 18.42
N PHE A 218 -11.12 -13.30 17.69
CA PHE A 218 -10.30 -13.43 16.48
C PHE A 218 -11.16 -13.26 15.22
N LEU A 219 -10.80 -12.30 14.38
CA LEU A 219 -11.36 -12.10 13.05
C LEU A 219 -10.43 -12.76 12.03
N ASP A 220 -10.80 -13.97 11.61
CA ASP A 220 -10.15 -14.64 10.50
C ASP A 220 -10.77 -14.15 9.19
N LEU A 221 -10.05 -13.24 8.55
CA LEU A 221 -10.45 -12.62 7.32
C LEU A 221 -9.57 -13.07 6.14
N ILE A 222 -9.18 -14.33 6.08
CA ILE A 222 -8.40 -14.93 5.01
C ILE A 222 -9.32 -15.50 3.93
N GLN A 223 -9.11 -15.11 2.71
CA GLN A 223 -9.77 -15.55 1.46
C GLN A 223 -11.30 -15.52 1.42
N SER A 224 -12.00 -16.42 1.98
CA SER A 224 -13.46 -16.60 1.71
C SER A 224 -14.36 -16.28 2.87
N TYR A 225 -13.86 -15.50 3.75
CA TYR A 225 -14.65 -15.07 4.79
C TYR A 225 -15.53 -14.05 4.41
N THR A 226 -16.38 -14.08 4.67
CA THR A 226 -17.11 -13.28 4.31
C THR A 226 -18.21 -12.61 4.95
N ASP A 227 -19.14 -13.08 5.51
CA ASP A 227 -20.38 -12.46 5.89
C ASP A 227 -20.41 -12.14 7.38
N ALA A 228 -19.43 -12.69 8.11
CA ALA A 228 -19.52 -12.76 9.55
C ALA A 228 -19.16 -11.50 10.33
N ALA A 229 -18.50 -10.52 9.71
CA ALA A 229 -18.02 -9.35 10.44
C ALA A 229 -18.54 -8.00 9.92
N PHE A 230 -19.19 -7.98 8.76
CA PHE A 230 -19.55 -6.75 8.05
C PHE A 230 -21.04 -6.37 8.13
N CYS A 231 -21.75 -6.89 9.15
CA CYS A 231 -23.14 -6.51 9.44
C CYS A 231 -23.24 -5.63 10.70
N GLU A 232 -24.22 -4.74 10.78
CA GLU A 232 -24.44 -3.95 11.99
C GLU A 232 -24.68 -4.81 13.23
N ALA A 233 -25.42 -5.92 13.09
CA ALA A 233 -25.61 -6.87 14.17
C ALA A 233 -24.30 -7.46 14.68
N ASP A 234 -23.40 -7.83 13.75
CA ASP A 234 -22.08 -8.33 14.10
C ASP A 234 -21.23 -7.25 14.77
N GLN A 235 -21.31 -6.01 14.29
CA GLN A 235 -20.57 -4.88 14.90
C GLN A 235 -21.04 -4.59 16.33
N ARG A 236 -22.34 -4.73 16.63
CA ARG A 236 -22.84 -4.61 18.01
C ARG A 236 -22.25 -5.66 18.94
N VAL A 237 -22.01 -6.86 18.44
CA VAL A 237 -21.32 -7.92 19.22
C VAL A 237 -19.85 -7.63 19.35
N LEU A 238 -19.17 -7.30 18.23
CA LEU A 238 -17.74 -7.03 18.20
C LEU A 238 -17.36 -5.83 19.06
N ALA A 239 -18.24 -4.83 19.19
CA ALA A 239 -18.03 -3.66 20.06
C ALA A 239 -17.94 -4.02 21.55
N LYS A 240 -18.44 -5.20 21.96
CA LYS A 240 -18.37 -5.66 23.36
C LYS A 240 -17.02 -6.27 23.74
N PHE A 241 -16.18 -6.63 22.77
CA PHE A 241 -14.85 -7.17 23.01
C PHE A 241 -13.84 -6.05 23.21
N ASN A 242 -13.05 -6.11 24.27
CA ASN A 242 -11.96 -5.15 24.50
C ASN A 242 -10.77 -5.43 23.57
N TRP A 243 -10.50 -6.69 23.28
CA TRP A 243 -9.44 -7.10 22.41
C TRP A 243 -9.96 -7.80 21.15
N MET A 244 -9.44 -7.40 20.02
CA MET A 244 -9.74 -7.99 18.72
C MET A 244 -8.45 -8.29 18.00
N VAL A 245 -8.27 -9.51 17.52
CA VAL A 245 -7.13 -9.88 16.67
C VAL A 245 -7.64 -10.03 15.25
N VAL A 246 -6.95 -9.41 14.29
CA VAL A 246 -7.34 -9.41 12.87
C VAL A 246 -6.22 -10.03 12.04
N LYS A 247 -6.54 -11.09 11.29
CA LYS A 247 -5.67 -11.73 10.31
C LYS A 247 -6.37 -11.72 8.95
N SER A 248 -5.73 -11.14 7.95
CA SER A 248 -6.31 -10.98 6.61
C SER A 248 -5.23 -10.91 5.54
N ASP A 249 -5.58 -11.27 4.33
CA ASP A 249 -4.74 -11.17 3.14
C ASP A 249 -5.33 -10.26 2.05
N VAL A 250 -6.41 -9.55 2.36
CA VAL A 250 -7.10 -8.70 1.38
C VAL A 250 -7.33 -7.27 1.87
N TYR A 251 -7.62 -6.38 0.93
CA TYR A 251 -8.04 -5.01 1.18
C TYR A 251 -9.52 -4.95 1.54
N PHE A 252 -9.88 -5.25 2.78
CA PHE A 252 -11.28 -5.26 3.22
C PHE A 252 -11.87 -3.87 3.56
N ALA A 253 -11.10 -2.79 3.39
CA ALA A 253 -11.62 -1.44 3.60
C ALA A 253 -12.87 -1.15 2.76
N THR A 254 -12.94 -1.66 1.52
CA THR A 254 -14.11 -1.52 0.64
C THR A 254 -15.39 -2.01 1.30
N ALA A 255 -15.35 -3.13 2.06
CA ALA A 255 -16.52 -3.64 2.78
C ALA A 255 -17.01 -2.67 3.88
N LEU A 256 -16.10 -1.94 4.54
CA LEU A 256 -16.48 -0.92 5.54
C LEU A 256 -17.29 0.22 4.93
N PHE A 257 -17.00 0.61 3.68
CA PHE A 257 -17.76 1.62 2.96
C PHE A 257 -19.18 1.17 2.61
N LEU A 258 -19.41 -0.13 2.50
CA LEU A 258 -20.74 -0.69 2.24
C LEU A 258 -21.62 -0.78 3.51
N MET A 259 -21.03 -0.58 4.69
CA MET A 259 -21.77 -0.63 5.95
C MET A 259 -22.50 0.70 6.24
N PRO A 260 -23.84 0.69 6.43
CA PRO A 260 -24.62 1.89 6.72
C PRO A 260 -24.11 2.68 7.91
N ALA A 261 -23.69 1.98 8.99
CA ALA A 261 -23.19 2.59 10.22
C ALA A 261 -21.98 3.52 10.01
N TYR A 262 -21.11 3.22 9.05
CA TYR A 262 -19.90 3.99 8.80
C TYR A 262 -20.01 4.98 7.64
N ARG A 263 -21.08 4.92 6.85
CA ARG A 263 -21.24 5.70 5.61
C ARG A 263 -21.03 7.20 5.81
N ARG A 264 -21.64 7.78 6.86
CA ARG A 264 -21.55 9.21 7.14
C ARG A 264 -20.13 9.64 7.51
N GLU A 265 -19.45 8.89 8.36
CA GLU A 265 -18.10 9.20 8.77
C GLU A 265 -17.11 9.01 7.63
N LEU A 266 -17.21 7.91 6.89
CA LEU A 266 -16.37 7.63 5.72
C LEU A 266 -16.51 8.68 4.62
N ALA A 267 -17.72 9.20 4.39
CA ALA A 267 -17.93 10.28 3.42
C ALA A 267 -17.24 11.59 3.84
N ARG A 268 -17.09 11.84 5.14
CA ARG A 268 -16.37 13.01 5.66
C ARG A 268 -14.85 12.80 5.65
N LEU A 269 -14.40 11.60 5.99
CA LEU A 269 -12.98 11.22 5.95
C LEU A 269 -12.45 11.25 4.52
N PHE A 270 -13.18 10.63 3.60
CA PHE A 270 -12.79 10.44 2.20
C PHE A 270 -13.88 10.94 1.26
N PRO A 271 -13.96 12.26 1.02
CA PRO A 271 -14.88 12.82 0.00
C PRO A 271 -14.62 12.20 -1.38
N GLU A 272 -13.33 12.04 -1.75
CA GLU A 272 -12.87 11.25 -2.87
C GLU A 272 -12.58 9.83 -2.37
N LYS A 273 -13.57 8.93 -2.49
CA LYS A 273 -13.47 7.57 -1.95
C LYS A 273 -12.35 6.77 -2.61
N GLU A 274 -12.11 7.03 -3.88
CA GLU A 274 -11.02 6.40 -4.64
C GLU A 274 -9.61 6.79 -4.18
N ALA A 275 -9.47 7.68 -3.21
CA ALA A 275 -8.19 8.07 -2.61
C ALA A 275 -8.01 7.53 -1.17
N ALA A 276 -8.89 6.65 -0.70
CA ALA A 276 -8.86 6.16 0.68
C ALA A 276 -7.54 5.44 1.00
N PHE A 277 -7.15 4.46 0.17
CA PHE A 277 -5.87 3.78 0.37
C PHE A 277 -4.68 4.72 0.20
N HIS A 278 -4.74 5.64 -0.77
CA HIS A 278 -3.66 6.62 -0.97
C HIS A 278 -3.36 7.38 0.32
N HIS A 279 -4.40 7.88 1.00
CA HIS A 279 -4.23 8.64 2.22
C HIS A 279 -3.80 7.77 3.40
N LEU A 280 -4.45 6.62 3.60
CA LEU A 280 -4.13 5.70 4.69
C LEU A 280 -2.73 5.11 4.54
N GLY A 281 -2.38 4.65 3.34
CA GLY A 281 -1.09 4.06 3.06
C GLY A 281 0.06 5.05 3.23
N ARG A 282 -0.10 6.28 2.76
CA ARG A 282 0.91 7.32 2.95
C ARG A 282 1.02 7.83 4.39
N TYR A 283 0.00 7.66 5.19
CA TYR A 283 0.04 7.95 6.62
C TYR A 283 0.74 6.84 7.43
N LEU A 284 0.44 5.57 7.12
CA LEU A 284 0.94 4.43 7.90
C LEU A 284 2.34 3.98 7.49
N PHE A 285 2.59 3.90 6.18
CA PHE A 285 3.74 3.20 5.65
C PHE A 285 4.91 4.16 5.38
N HIS A 286 5.52 4.68 6.43
CA HIS A 286 6.78 5.41 6.31
C HIS A 286 7.93 4.40 6.33
N PRO A 287 8.74 4.28 5.25
CA PRO A 287 9.86 3.35 5.24
C PRO A 287 10.84 3.66 6.36
N SER A 288 11.40 2.63 6.96
CA SER A 288 12.52 2.78 7.88
C SER A 288 13.72 3.43 7.19
N ASN A 289 14.70 3.87 7.96
CA ASN A 289 15.93 4.47 7.41
C ASN A 289 16.66 3.52 6.46
N ASP A 290 16.69 2.23 6.80
CA ASP A 290 17.34 1.20 5.98
C ASP A 290 16.66 1.07 4.61
N VAL A 291 15.35 0.94 4.61
CA VAL A 291 14.56 0.86 3.36
C VAL A 291 14.64 2.18 2.58
N TRP A 292 14.55 3.32 3.27
CA TRP A 292 14.64 4.62 2.63
C TRP A 292 16.01 4.89 2.01
N GLY A 293 17.07 4.36 2.62
CA GLY A 293 18.42 4.40 2.03
C GLY A 293 18.44 3.75 0.66
N ILE A 294 17.93 2.51 0.54
CA ILE A 294 17.83 1.78 -0.74
C ILE A 294 17.01 2.59 -1.77
N VAL A 295 15.84 3.08 -1.36
CA VAL A 295 14.95 3.88 -2.24
C VAL A 295 15.66 5.12 -2.75
N ARG A 296 16.30 5.89 -1.86
CA ARG A 296 16.94 7.15 -2.20
C ARG A 296 18.13 6.95 -3.13
N GLU A 297 19.00 6.01 -2.81
CA GLU A 297 20.19 5.73 -3.62
C GLU A 297 19.80 5.31 -5.04
N PHE A 298 18.85 4.40 -5.17
CA PHE A 298 18.38 3.98 -6.49
C PHE A 298 17.66 5.10 -7.25
N TYR A 299 16.79 5.84 -6.58
CA TYR A 299 16.06 6.95 -7.20
C TYR A 299 17.00 8.05 -7.70
N GLU A 300 17.95 8.48 -6.88
CA GLU A 300 18.91 9.53 -7.24
C GLU A 300 19.83 9.07 -8.38
N ALA A 301 20.25 7.81 -8.38
CA ALA A 301 21.14 7.27 -9.41
C ALA A 301 20.45 7.06 -10.76
N TYR A 302 19.20 6.61 -10.79
CA TYR A 302 18.60 6.05 -12.00
C TYR A 302 17.29 6.71 -12.44
N LEU A 303 16.52 7.32 -11.53
CA LEU A 303 15.19 7.83 -11.84
C LEU A 303 15.09 9.36 -11.80
N ALA A 304 15.88 10.01 -10.98
CA ALA A 304 15.77 11.46 -10.75
C ALA A 304 16.05 12.31 -12.00
N GLY A 305 16.97 11.84 -12.87
CA GLY A 305 17.37 12.51 -14.09
C GLY A 305 16.43 12.32 -15.28
N ALA A 306 15.47 11.40 -15.18
CA ALA A 306 14.55 11.10 -16.27
C ALA A 306 13.45 12.16 -16.40
N ASP A 307 13.10 12.48 -17.65
CA ASP A 307 11.94 13.34 -17.96
C ASP A 307 10.62 12.58 -17.76
N GLU A 308 10.63 11.25 -17.99
CA GLU A 308 9.50 10.35 -17.77
C GLU A 308 9.97 9.04 -17.13
N ARG A 309 9.18 8.49 -16.20
CA ARG A 309 9.42 7.22 -15.50
C ARG A 309 8.25 6.29 -15.74
N VAL A 310 8.53 5.11 -16.27
CA VAL A 310 7.55 4.05 -16.51
C VAL A 310 7.90 2.86 -15.62
N GLY A 311 7.00 2.49 -14.72
CA GLY A 311 7.15 1.32 -13.85
C GLY A 311 6.45 0.11 -14.43
N LEU A 312 7.16 -0.99 -14.58
CA LEU A 312 6.63 -2.28 -15.01
C LEU A 312 6.75 -3.26 -13.83
N GLN A 313 5.63 -3.63 -13.24
CA GLN A 313 5.58 -4.66 -12.21
C GLN A 313 5.07 -5.95 -12.86
N VAL A 314 5.94 -6.96 -12.90
CA VAL A 314 5.65 -8.25 -13.53
C VAL A 314 5.68 -9.36 -12.50
N ARG A 315 4.53 -9.99 -12.28
CA ARG A 315 4.39 -11.15 -11.40
C ARG A 315 3.76 -12.31 -12.15
N VAL A 316 4.50 -13.39 -12.26
CA VAL A 316 3.99 -14.70 -12.69
C VAL A 316 3.81 -15.56 -11.44
N PHE A 317 2.60 -16.05 -11.23
CA PHE A 317 2.27 -16.90 -10.08
C PHE A 317 2.59 -18.35 -10.41
N GLN A 318 3.17 -19.08 -9.46
CA GLN A 318 3.54 -20.49 -9.65
C GLN A 318 2.32 -21.39 -9.87
N GLU A 319 1.18 -21.03 -9.27
CA GLU A 319 -0.08 -21.76 -9.38
C GLU A 319 -0.74 -21.60 -10.75
N VAL A 320 -0.39 -20.52 -11.48
CA VAL A 320 -0.90 -20.22 -12.81
C VAL A 320 0.30 -19.72 -13.65
N PRO A 321 1.21 -20.61 -14.02
CA PRO A 321 2.40 -20.23 -14.77
C PRO A 321 2.01 -19.74 -16.16
N VAL A 322 2.61 -18.64 -16.58
CA VAL A 322 2.49 -18.08 -17.92
C VAL A 322 3.88 -18.10 -18.54
N PRO A 323 4.08 -18.66 -19.75
CA PRO A 323 5.36 -18.65 -20.43
C PRO A 323 5.91 -17.22 -20.60
N PHE A 324 7.23 -17.11 -20.55
CA PHE A 324 7.91 -15.82 -20.66
C PHE A 324 7.48 -15.04 -21.92
N GLU A 325 7.51 -15.67 -23.08
CA GLU A 325 7.18 -15.03 -24.37
C GLU A 325 5.70 -14.55 -24.42
N THR A 326 4.79 -15.30 -23.79
CA THR A 326 3.37 -14.89 -23.71
C THR A 326 3.22 -13.62 -22.87
N MET A 327 3.81 -13.58 -21.67
CA MET A 327 3.74 -12.41 -20.80
C MET A 327 4.52 -11.23 -21.38
N TYR A 328 5.70 -11.46 -21.94
CA TYR A 328 6.50 -10.44 -22.59
C TYR A 328 5.74 -9.83 -23.79
N GLY A 329 5.18 -10.68 -24.65
CA GLY A 329 4.36 -10.24 -25.78
C GLY A 329 3.13 -9.43 -25.34
N GLN A 330 2.53 -9.80 -24.22
CA GLN A 330 1.42 -9.04 -23.62
C GLN A 330 1.85 -7.65 -23.11
N ILE A 331 3.00 -7.56 -22.46
CA ILE A 331 3.59 -6.28 -22.00
C ILE A 331 3.83 -5.37 -23.21
N MET A 332 4.43 -5.90 -24.28
CA MET A 332 4.77 -5.11 -25.45
C MET A 332 3.50 -4.65 -26.19
N ARG A 333 2.49 -5.51 -26.35
CA ARG A 333 1.20 -5.12 -26.95
C ARG A 333 0.47 -4.06 -26.11
N CYS A 334 0.40 -4.22 -24.79
CA CYS A 334 -0.15 -3.20 -23.90
C CYS A 334 0.58 -1.87 -24.09
N SER A 335 1.91 -1.93 -24.17
CA SER A 335 2.76 -0.73 -24.32
C SER A 335 2.51 -0.04 -25.67
N GLU A 336 2.31 -0.78 -26.72
CA GLU A 336 2.03 -0.24 -28.06
C GLU A 336 0.62 0.36 -28.12
N GLN A 337 -0.40 -0.35 -27.64
CA GLN A 337 -1.80 0.10 -27.63
C GLN A 337 -1.98 1.38 -26.82
N GLU A 338 -1.33 1.50 -25.68
CA GLU A 338 -1.48 2.60 -24.73
C GLU A 338 -0.37 3.67 -24.80
N GLY A 339 0.60 3.49 -25.71
CA GLY A 339 1.73 4.40 -25.90
C GLY A 339 2.56 4.55 -24.62
N LEU A 340 2.84 3.43 -23.92
CA LEU A 340 3.50 3.45 -22.60
C LEU A 340 5.01 3.47 -22.70
N LEU A 341 5.57 2.72 -23.62
CA LEU A 341 7.00 2.67 -23.89
C LEU A 341 7.35 3.37 -25.21
N PRO A 342 8.50 4.01 -25.31
CA PRO A 342 8.97 4.61 -26.56
C PRO A 342 9.07 3.58 -27.68
N LYS A 343 8.57 3.89 -28.86
CA LYS A 343 8.67 3.03 -30.03
C LYS A 343 10.09 2.98 -30.55
N VAL A 344 10.53 1.80 -30.95
CA VAL A 344 11.84 1.61 -31.60
C VAL A 344 11.74 1.83 -33.10
N ALA A 345 12.77 2.42 -33.69
CA ALA A 345 12.84 2.66 -35.12
C ALA A 345 12.92 1.35 -35.90
N LEU A 346 12.38 1.34 -37.13
CA LEU A 346 12.46 0.19 -38.01
C LEU A 346 13.92 -0.16 -38.36
N ALA A 347 14.22 -1.42 -38.62
CA ALA A 347 15.57 -1.90 -38.90
C ALA A 347 16.28 -1.12 -40.03
N GLN A 348 15.56 -0.65 -41.03
CA GLN A 348 16.10 0.20 -42.11
C GLN A 348 16.59 1.56 -41.62
N GLN A 349 15.88 2.18 -40.66
CA GLN A 349 16.27 3.45 -40.04
C GLN A 349 17.47 3.26 -39.11
N ASN A 350 17.54 2.13 -38.40
CA ASN A 350 18.68 1.79 -37.55
C ASN A 350 19.98 1.59 -38.39
N ALA A 351 19.89 0.97 -39.57
CA ALA A 351 21.04 0.79 -40.47
C ALA A 351 21.56 2.11 -41.04
N ALA A 352 20.69 3.09 -41.29
CA ALA A 352 21.07 4.44 -41.71
C ALA A 352 21.70 5.24 -40.58
N ALA A 353 21.19 5.11 -39.35
CA ALA A 353 21.74 5.76 -38.17
C ALA A 353 23.12 5.21 -37.75
N ALA A 354 23.34 3.91 -37.91
CA ALA A 354 24.62 3.26 -37.59
C ALA A 354 25.77 3.68 -38.54
N ARG A 355 25.45 4.17 -39.74
CA ARG A 355 26.45 4.70 -40.69
C ARG A 355 26.91 6.12 -40.37
N ASN A 356 26.09 6.87 -39.63
CA ASN A 356 26.42 8.20 -39.14
C ASN A 356 26.74 8.09 -37.66
N THR A 357 28.02 8.12 -37.28
CA THR A 357 28.52 8.02 -35.89
C THR A 357 28.13 9.17 -34.97
N SER A 358 27.32 10.11 -35.43
CA SER A 358 26.74 11.18 -34.62
C SER A 358 25.34 10.75 -34.16
N ALA A 359 25.05 10.92 -32.88
CA ALA A 359 23.70 10.77 -32.35
C ALA A 359 22.69 11.46 -33.27
N VAL A 360 21.69 10.71 -33.77
CA VAL A 360 20.66 11.29 -34.63
C VAL A 360 19.92 12.33 -33.81
N PRO A 361 20.09 13.63 -34.10
CA PRO A 361 19.32 14.64 -33.39
C PRO A 361 17.84 14.46 -33.69
N PRO A 362 16.93 14.79 -32.76
CA PRO A 362 15.50 14.78 -33.02
C PRO A 362 15.20 15.54 -34.31
N PRO A 363 14.35 14.99 -35.21
CA PRO A 363 14.13 15.57 -36.54
C PRO A 363 13.54 16.99 -36.54
N ASP A 364 13.04 17.44 -35.38
CA ASP A 364 12.38 18.74 -35.17
C ASP A 364 13.21 19.73 -34.34
N GLY A 365 14.48 19.43 -34.04
CA GLY A 365 15.34 20.28 -33.21
C GLY A 365 14.90 20.39 -31.75
N ARG A 366 13.92 19.57 -31.29
CA ARG A 366 13.48 19.55 -29.92
C ARG A 366 14.55 18.96 -28.98
N LYS A 367 14.46 19.30 -27.71
CA LYS A 367 15.31 18.67 -26.68
C LYS A 367 15.02 17.17 -26.57
N THR A 368 16.04 16.34 -26.69
CA THR A 368 15.98 14.90 -26.44
C THR A 368 15.47 14.62 -25.03
N LYS A 369 14.50 13.73 -24.91
CA LYS A 369 13.96 13.26 -23.63
C LYS A 369 14.68 12.01 -23.16
N VAL A 370 14.68 11.82 -21.85
CA VAL A 370 15.14 10.59 -21.20
C VAL A 370 13.97 9.91 -20.55
N THR A 371 13.64 8.70 -20.99
CA THR A 371 12.65 7.84 -20.35
C THR A 371 13.36 6.77 -19.54
N SER A 372 13.07 6.69 -18.25
CA SER A 372 13.55 5.60 -17.39
C SER A 372 12.46 4.55 -17.20
N ILE A 373 12.77 3.31 -17.54
CA ILE A 373 11.91 2.14 -17.36
C ILE A 373 12.40 1.39 -16.12
N LEU A 374 11.56 1.32 -15.10
CA LEU A 374 11.78 0.57 -13.89
C LEU A 374 11.06 -0.78 -13.99
N VAL A 375 11.79 -1.88 -14.06
CA VAL A 375 11.22 -3.23 -14.04
C VAL A 375 11.33 -3.80 -12.63
N THR A 376 10.23 -4.29 -12.08
CA THR A 376 10.20 -5.05 -10.83
C THR A 376 9.60 -6.43 -11.11
N SER A 377 10.42 -7.44 -10.97
CA SER A 377 10.06 -8.84 -11.24
C SER A 377 10.99 -9.78 -10.50
N LEU A 378 10.50 -10.95 -10.13
CA LEU A 378 11.34 -12.06 -9.66
C LEU A 378 12.13 -12.72 -10.81
N SER A 379 11.65 -12.63 -12.07
CA SER A 379 12.37 -13.11 -13.24
C SER A 379 13.20 -11.98 -13.86
N PRO A 380 14.54 -12.11 -13.95
CA PRO A 380 15.40 -11.13 -14.58
C PRO A 380 15.22 -11.01 -16.10
N GLU A 381 14.65 -12.04 -16.74
CA GLU A 381 14.50 -12.11 -18.20
C GLU A 381 13.72 -10.94 -18.79
N TYR A 382 12.68 -10.42 -18.06
CA TYR A 382 11.91 -9.25 -18.51
C TYR A 382 12.77 -8.00 -18.60
N TYR A 383 13.60 -7.78 -17.60
CA TYR A 383 14.54 -6.67 -17.58
C TYR A 383 15.56 -6.80 -18.71
N GLU A 384 16.19 -7.97 -18.82
CA GLU A 384 17.24 -8.23 -19.81
C GLU A 384 16.71 -8.06 -21.24
N ARG A 385 15.51 -8.60 -21.52
CA ARG A 385 14.89 -8.51 -22.84
C ARG A 385 14.51 -7.07 -23.21
N ILE A 386 13.86 -6.34 -22.31
CA ILE A 386 13.47 -4.93 -22.54
C ILE A 386 14.72 -4.06 -22.70
N ARG A 387 15.71 -4.25 -21.84
CA ARG A 387 16.99 -3.54 -21.92
C ARG A 387 17.68 -3.82 -23.27
N GLY A 388 17.72 -5.08 -23.69
CA GLY A 388 18.31 -5.47 -24.97
C GLY A 388 17.66 -4.78 -26.17
N VAL A 389 16.35 -4.63 -26.18
CA VAL A 389 15.60 -3.93 -27.23
C VAL A 389 16.09 -2.49 -27.38
N TYR A 390 16.15 -1.72 -26.27
CA TYR A 390 16.54 -0.31 -26.29
C TYR A 390 18.06 -0.10 -26.39
N HIS A 391 18.85 -1.09 -26.05
CA HIS A 391 20.31 -1.04 -26.25
C HIS A 391 20.70 -1.27 -27.71
N ALA A 392 19.94 -2.11 -28.42
CA ALA A 392 20.24 -2.47 -29.80
C ALA A 392 19.58 -1.52 -30.83
N ASN A 393 18.57 -0.75 -30.45
CA ASN A 393 17.76 0.01 -31.40
C ASN A 393 17.56 1.45 -30.90
N TRP A 394 17.54 2.39 -31.84
CA TRP A 394 17.13 3.76 -31.62
C TRP A 394 15.62 3.85 -31.42
N THR A 395 15.15 4.85 -30.69
CA THR A 395 13.73 5.20 -30.68
C THR A 395 13.36 5.98 -31.94
N GLU A 396 12.11 5.85 -32.41
CA GLU A 396 11.61 6.62 -33.57
C GLU A 396 11.77 8.13 -33.40
N THR A 397 11.75 8.60 -32.16
CA THR A 397 11.82 10.02 -31.83
C THR A 397 13.24 10.49 -31.50
N GLY A 398 14.24 9.62 -31.48
CA GLY A 398 15.60 9.94 -31.03
C GLY A 398 15.73 10.20 -29.53
N ASP A 399 14.73 9.84 -28.72
CA ASP A 399 14.78 9.94 -27.27
C ASP A 399 15.60 8.80 -26.66
N TYR A 400 16.24 9.06 -25.52
CA TYR A 400 16.98 8.02 -24.80
C TYR A 400 16.07 7.21 -23.89
N VAL A 401 16.32 5.91 -23.84
CA VAL A 401 15.66 4.99 -22.91
C VAL A 401 16.71 4.28 -22.08
N VAL A 402 16.50 4.29 -20.76
CA VAL A 402 17.32 3.54 -19.82
C VAL A 402 16.43 2.58 -19.04
N VAL A 403 16.89 1.35 -18.85
CA VAL A 403 16.12 0.28 -18.20
C VAL A 403 16.84 -0.18 -16.95
N HIS A 404 16.13 -0.29 -15.87
CA HIS A 404 16.69 -0.63 -14.55
C HIS A 404 15.83 -1.65 -13.82
N GLN A 405 16.46 -2.53 -13.05
CA GLN A 405 15.83 -3.44 -12.10
C GLN A 405 16.52 -3.30 -10.73
N PRO A 406 15.78 -2.99 -9.64
CA PRO A 406 16.40 -2.72 -8.33
C PRO A 406 16.93 -3.96 -7.63
N SER A 407 16.24 -5.10 -7.73
CA SER A 407 16.66 -6.36 -7.10
C SER A 407 16.58 -7.52 -8.09
N HIS A 408 17.35 -8.57 -7.79
CA HIS A 408 17.45 -9.80 -8.60
C HIS A 408 17.25 -11.05 -7.72
N ASP A 409 16.25 -11.01 -6.82
CA ASP A 409 16.05 -12.05 -5.81
C ASP A 409 15.63 -13.42 -6.41
N GLY A 410 15.05 -13.46 -7.59
CA GLY A 410 14.65 -14.68 -8.29
C GLY A 410 13.45 -15.40 -7.68
N VAL A 411 13.38 -15.50 -6.36
CA VAL A 411 12.33 -16.19 -5.59
C VAL A 411 11.81 -15.29 -4.47
N GLN A 412 10.55 -15.47 -4.13
CA GLN A 412 9.93 -14.73 -3.02
C GLN A 412 10.24 -15.40 -1.68
N HIS A 413 10.80 -14.63 -0.74
CA HIS A 413 11.13 -15.05 0.63
C HIS A 413 10.41 -14.16 1.65
N THR A 414 9.11 -14.42 1.88
CA THR A 414 8.28 -13.57 2.77
C THR A 414 8.72 -13.60 4.22
N GLU A 415 9.44 -14.63 4.64
CA GLU A 415 10.02 -14.82 5.96
C GLU A 415 11.39 -14.13 6.12
N ALA A 416 11.96 -13.61 5.05
CA ALA A 416 13.27 -12.98 5.07
C ALA A 416 13.16 -11.45 5.12
N ARG A 417 13.59 -10.84 6.24
CA ARG A 417 13.56 -9.38 6.45
C ARG A 417 14.22 -8.61 5.32
N GLY A 418 15.43 -9.02 4.90
CA GLY A 418 16.17 -8.34 3.83
C GLY A 418 15.43 -8.37 2.48
N HIS A 419 14.76 -9.48 2.17
CA HIS A 419 13.88 -9.58 1.00
C HIS A 419 12.71 -8.59 1.09
N ASN A 420 12.02 -8.55 2.24
CA ASN A 420 10.92 -7.62 2.46
C ASN A 420 11.36 -6.14 2.42
N GLN A 421 12.58 -5.82 2.86
CA GLN A 421 13.14 -4.47 2.75
C GLN A 421 13.33 -4.07 1.27
N ARG A 422 13.90 -4.95 0.44
CA ARG A 422 14.05 -4.71 -1.01
C ARG A 422 12.70 -4.63 -1.71
N ALA A 423 11.78 -5.55 -1.41
CA ALA A 423 10.42 -5.53 -1.94
C ALA A 423 9.67 -4.23 -1.58
N LEU A 424 9.81 -3.75 -0.35
CA LEU A 424 9.23 -2.46 0.05
C LEU A 424 9.87 -1.29 -0.68
N ALA A 425 11.19 -1.32 -0.88
CA ALA A 425 11.89 -0.31 -1.66
C ALA A 425 11.39 -0.27 -3.11
N GLU A 426 11.18 -1.42 -3.74
CA GLU A 426 10.61 -1.52 -5.10
C GLU A 426 9.20 -0.97 -5.19
N ILE A 427 8.33 -1.24 -4.20
CA ILE A 427 6.98 -0.65 -4.11
C ILE A 427 7.09 0.89 -4.10
N TYR A 428 8.01 1.45 -3.32
CA TYR A 428 8.22 2.90 -3.28
C TYR A 428 8.77 3.46 -4.57
N LEU A 429 9.74 2.79 -5.19
CA LEU A 429 10.31 3.20 -6.48
C LEU A 429 9.25 3.21 -7.58
N LEU A 430 8.40 2.17 -7.65
CA LEU A 430 7.23 2.14 -8.53
C LEU A 430 6.28 3.30 -8.25
N SER A 431 6.05 3.63 -6.98
CA SER A 431 5.15 4.74 -6.60
C SER A 431 5.66 6.12 -7.04
N PHE A 432 6.90 6.25 -7.47
CA PHE A 432 7.47 7.48 -8.04
C PHE A 432 7.44 7.52 -9.56
N CYS A 433 6.98 6.46 -10.21
CA CYS A 433 6.80 6.44 -11.65
C CYS A 433 5.58 7.28 -12.07
N ASP A 434 5.68 7.87 -13.26
CA ASP A 434 4.63 8.68 -13.86
C ASP A 434 3.53 7.82 -14.47
N ARG A 435 3.91 6.64 -14.96
CA ARG A 435 3.03 5.59 -15.49
C ARG A 435 3.42 4.25 -14.86
N ILE A 436 2.42 3.43 -14.55
CA ILE A 436 2.63 2.13 -13.90
C ILE A 436 1.82 1.06 -14.63
N VAL A 437 2.49 -0.01 -15.01
CA VAL A 437 1.87 -1.25 -15.54
C VAL A 437 2.02 -2.32 -14.47
N THR A 438 0.95 -3.04 -14.16
CA THR A 438 0.95 -4.08 -13.14
C THR A 438 0.32 -5.36 -13.68
N THR A 439 0.80 -6.51 -13.23
CA THR A 439 0.15 -7.79 -13.49
C THR A 439 -1.16 -7.90 -12.71
N ALA A 440 -2.18 -8.49 -13.32
CA ALA A 440 -3.46 -8.79 -12.68
C ALA A 440 -3.31 -9.49 -11.34
N VAL A 441 -4.19 -9.17 -10.40
CA VAL A 441 -4.29 -9.81 -9.06
C VAL A 441 -3.07 -9.56 -8.17
N SER A 442 -2.10 -8.77 -8.61
CA SER A 442 -0.90 -8.49 -7.84
C SER A 442 -1.13 -7.44 -6.75
N THR A 443 -1.20 -7.88 -5.51
CA THR A 443 -1.30 -6.98 -4.34
C THR A 443 -0.09 -6.04 -4.22
N PHE A 444 1.07 -6.45 -4.68
CA PHE A 444 2.27 -5.61 -4.79
C PHE A 444 2.01 -4.41 -5.74
N GLY A 445 1.44 -4.68 -6.91
CA GLY A 445 1.04 -3.65 -7.87
C GLY A 445 -0.03 -2.73 -7.30
N TYR A 446 -1.03 -3.27 -6.61
CA TYR A 446 -2.09 -2.49 -5.98
C TYR A 446 -1.55 -1.49 -4.96
N VAL A 447 -0.62 -1.94 -4.10
CA VAL A 447 0.03 -1.05 -3.13
C VAL A 447 0.83 0.03 -3.84
N ALA A 448 1.61 -0.33 -4.86
CA ALA A 448 2.46 0.62 -5.57
C ALA A 448 1.65 1.75 -6.23
N HIS A 449 0.63 1.41 -7.04
CA HIS A 449 -0.19 2.43 -7.69
C HIS A 449 -1.09 3.20 -6.72
N GLY A 450 -1.58 2.54 -5.66
CA GLY A 450 -2.36 3.19 -4.61
C GLY A 450 -1.52 4.22 -3.84
N LEU A 451 -0.29 3.88 -3.44
CA LEU A 451 0.65 4.84 -2.83
C LEU A 451 1.02 5.98 -3.80
N ALA A 452 1.15 5.68 -5.09
CA ALA A 452 1.38 6.68 -6.12
C ALA A 452 0.20 7.65 -6.29
N GLY A 453 -1.02 7.19 -6.05
CA GLY A 453 -2.24 7.90 -6.42
C GLY A 453 -2.38 8.02 -7.96
N VAL A 454 -1.97 6.98 -8.69
CA VAL A 454 -1.98 6.92 -10.16
C VAL A 454 -2.75 5.68 -10.60
N ARG A 455 -3.65 5.84 -11.56
CA ARG A 455 -4.34 4.70 -12.18
C ARG A 455 -3.36 3.92 -13.05
N SER A 456 -3.11 2.67 -12.69
CA SER A 456 -2.23 1.76 -13.44
C SER A 456 -2.91 1.21 -14.69
N TRP A 457 -2.10 0.69 -15.60
CA TRP A 457 -2.53 -0.27 -16.61
C TRP A 457 -2.35 -1.67 -16.06
N VAL A 458 -3.39 -2.48 -16.12
CA VAL A 458 -3.42 -3.83 -15.56
C VAL A 458 -3.35 -4.82 -16.69
N LEU A 459 -2.27 -5.60 -16.75
CA LEU A 459 -2.14 -6.74 -17.68
C LEU A 459 -3.16 -7.79 -17.27
N LEU A 460 -4.11 -8.10 -18.15
CA LEU A 460 -5.19 -9.03 -17.83
C LEU A 460 -4.68 -10.47 -17.76
N ARG A 461 -5.44 -11.33 -17.06
CA ARG A 461 -5.13 -12.76 -17.06
C ARG A 461 -5.35 -13.35 -18.44
N SER A 462 -4.37 -14.12 -18.89
CA SER A 462 -4.51 -14.90 -20.12
C SER A 462 -5.57 -15.98 -19.95
N PRO A 463 -6.39 -16.25 -20.98
CA PRO A 463 -7.38 -17.33 -20.94
C PRO A 463 -6.74 -18.72 -20.89
N SER A 464 -5.53 -18.85 -21.43
CA SER A 464 -4.66 -20.03 -21.30
C SER A 464 -3.20 -19.58 -21.16
N PRO A 465 -2.29 -20.45 -20.67
CA PRO A 465 -0.87 -20.10 -20.53
C PRO A 465 -0.22 -19.62 -21.83
N GLU A 466 -0.58 -20.20 -22.97
CA GLU A 466 0.04 -19.91 -24.27
C GLU A 466 -0.63 -18.75 -25.02
N THR A 467 -1.84 -18.37 -24.63
CA THR A 467 -2.62 -17.34 -25.35
C THR A 467 -2.61 -16.04 -24.57
N PRO A 468 -2.01 -14.97 -25.10
CA PRO A 468 -2.06 -13.68 -24.45
C PRO A 468 -3.50 -13.15 -24.31
N ALA A 469 -3.76 -12.39 -23.27
CA ALA A 469 -5.07 -11.77 -23.05
C ALA A 469 -5.41 -10.75 -24.16
N GLU A 470 -6.71 -10.65 -24.47
CA GLU A 470 -7.25 -9.63 -25.38
C GLU A 470 -8.42 -8.91 -24.69
N PRO A 471 -8.34 -7.59 -24.43
CA PRO A 471 -7.17 -6.74 -24.67
C PRO A 471 -5.98 -7.11 -23.80
N ALA A 472 -4.77 -6.76 -24.22
CA ALA A 472 -3.53 -7.09 -23.49
C ALA A 472 -3.51 -6.47 -22.08
N CYS A 473 -4.06 -5.29 -21.94
CA CYS A 473 -4.25 -4.62 -20.66
C CYS A 473 -5.47 -3.69 -20.70
N VAL A 474 -5.87 -3.28 -19.50
CA VAL A 474 -6.88 -2.23 -19.33
C VAL A 474 -6.38 -1.20 -18.33
N ARG A 475 -6.78 0.04 -18.52
CA ARG A 475 -6.48 1.08 -17.55
C ARG A 475 -7.40 0.97 -16.34
N SER A 476 -6.84 0.88 -15.14
CA SER A 476 -7.63 0.85 -13.91
C SER A 476 -8.59 2.04 -13.82
N SER A 477 -9.84 1.79 -13.47
CA SER A 477 -10.87 2.83 -13.33
C SER A 477 -10.58 3.78 -12.17
N THR A 478 -9.89 3.30 -11.12
CA THR A 478 -9.54 4.07 -9.92
C THR A 478 -8.11 3.79 -9.46
N VAL A 479 -7.64 4.56 -8.47
CA VAL A 479 -6.35 4.33 -7.81
C VAL A 479 -6.46 3.38 -6.61
N GLU A 480 -7.67 2.96 -6.24
CA GLU A 480 -7.92 2.08 -5.11
C GLU A 480 -7.51 0.64 -5.41
N PRO A 481 -6.96 -0.07 -4.42
CA PRO A 481 -6.74 -1.50 -4.49
C PRO A 481 -8.04 -2.28 -4.66
N CYS A 482 -7.96 -3.42 -5.33
CA CYS A 482 -9.07 -4.36 -5.41
C CYS A 482 -9.25 -5.13 -4.10
N MET A 483 -10.46 -5.19 -3.59
CA MET A 483 -10.88 -6.20 -2.62
C MET A 483 -11.14 -7.49 -3.39
N GLN A 484 -10.13 -8.35 -3.48
CA GLN A 484 -10.14 -9.53 -4.35
C GLN A 484 -11.19 -10.57 -3.95
N ALA A 485 -11.44 -10.72 -2.65
CA ALA A 485 -12.45 -11.61 -2.11
C ALA A 485 -13.53 -10.79 -1.40
N ALA A 486 -14.49 -10.30 -2.17
CA ALA A 486 -15.64 -9.60 -1.61
C ALA A 486 -16.58 -10.58 -0.88
N PRO A 487 -17.32 -10.13 0.16
CA PRO A 487 -18.34 -10.94 0.80
C PRO A 487 -19.35 -11.46 -0.23
N ARG A 488 -19.72 -12.73 -0.14
CA ARG A 488 -20.73 -13.31 -1.05
C ARG A 488 -22.11 -12.69 -0.89
N GLN A 489 -22.38 -12.13 0.27
CA GLN A 489 -23.63 -11.44 0.58
C GLN A 489 -23.37 -10.32 1.59
N MET A 490 -23.80 -9.12 1.27
CA MET A 490 -23.81 -8.00 2.20
C MET A 490 -25.13 -7.98 2.97
N CYS A 491 -25.08 -7.54 4.24
CA CYS A 491 -26.24 -7.48 5.09
C CYS A 491 -27.31 -6.55 4.54
N GLY A 492 -28.53 -7.05 4.54
CA GLY A 492 -29.67 -6.30 3.97
C GLY A 492 -29.79 -6.36 2.45
N ALA A 493 -28.81 -6.93 1.76
CA ALA A 493 -28.91 -7.20 0.34
C ALA A 493 -29.60 -8.55 0.08
N ALA A 494 -30.36 -8.66 -1.00
CA ALA A 494 -30.96 -9.91 -1.42
C ALA A 494 -29.86 -10.93 -1.74
N LYS A 495 -30.16 -12.23 -1.49
CA LYS A 495 -29.22 -13.30 -1.82
C LYS A 495 -28.91 -13.28 -3.32
N GLY A 496 -27.63 -13.27 -3.67
CA GLY A 496 -27.19 -13.18 -5.07
C GLY A 496 -27.13 -11.78 -5.66
N SER A 497 -27.35 -10.72 -4.84
CA SER A 497 -27.15 -9.34 -5.30
C SER A 497 -25.73 -9.13 -5.77
N ASP A 498 -25.59 -8.38 -6.86
CA ASP A 498 -24.30 -7.95 -7.35
C ASP A 498 -23.66 -6.90 -6.42
N ILE A 499 -22.55 -7.26 -5.76
CA ILE A 499 -21.85 -6.38 -4.82
C ILE A 499 -21.26 -5.16 -5.52
N GLY A 500 -20.81 -5.31 -6.78
CA GLY A 500 -20.31 -4.19 -7.57
C GLY A 500 -21.35 -3.13 -7.92
N GLY A 501 -22.64 -3.49 -7.82
CA GLY A 501 -23.78 -2.61 -8.05
C GLY A 501 -24.49 -2.09 -6.79
N LEU A 502 -24.07 -2.52 -5.58
CA LEU A 502 -24.75 -2.17 -4.34
C LEU A 502 -24.69 -0.69 -3.96
N ALA A 503 -23.68 0.02 -4.42
CA ALA A 503 -23.51 1.43 -4.15
C ALA A 503 -22.88 2.14 -5.35
N PRO A 504 -23.24 3.40 -5.63
CA PRO A 504 -22.73 4.13 -6.79
C PRO A 504 -21.22 4.38 -6.73
N TYR A 505 -20.61 4.19 -5.57
CA TYR A 505 -19.16 4.34 -5.32
C TYR A 505 -18.41 3.02 -5.21
N VAL A 506 -19.00 1.90 -5.61
CA VAL A 506 -18.35 0.59 -5.68
C VAL A 506 -18.49 0.03 -7.10
N ARG A 507 -17.43 -0.57 -7.61
CA ARG A 507 -17.38 -1.21 -8.94
C ARG A 507 -16.61 -2.50 -8.87
N HIS A 508 -16.84 -3.37 -9.86
CA HIS A 508 -15.99 -4.54 -10.05
C HIS A 508 -14.56 -4.14 -10.41
N CYS A 509 -13.62 -4.98 -9.97
CA CYS A 509 -12.23 -4.88 -10.39
C CYS A 509 -12.09 -5.33 -11.83
N GLU A 510 -11.10 -4.79 -12.54
CA GLU A 510 -10.83 -5.13 -13.93
C GLU A 510 -10.19 -6.52 -14.08
N ASP A 511 -9.54 -7.00 -13.03
CA ASP A 511 -8.63 -8.15 -13.07
C ASP A 511 -9.01 -9.30 -12.13
N VAL A 512 -10.09 -9.14 -11.36
CA VAL A 512 -10.56 -10.16 -10.41
C VAL A 512 -12.06 -10.35 -10.55
N HIS A 513 -12.46 -11.53 -10.99
CA HIS A 513 -13.89 -11.87 -11.03
C HIS A 513 -14.49 -11.83 -9.63
N GLY A 514 -15.57 -11.08 -9.45
CA GLY A 514 -16.23 -10.89 -8.16
C GLY A 514 -15.47 -9.99 -7.17
N GLY A 515 -14.29 -9.50 -7.52
CA GLY A 515 -13.60 -8.47 -6.76
C GLY A 515 -14.26 -7.10 -6.91
N VAL A 516 -14.17 -6.26 -5.88
CA VAL A 516 -14.74 -4.91 -5.88
C VAL A 516 -13.76 -3.87 -5.37
N LYS A 517 -13.94 -2.63 -5.80
CA LYS A 517 -13.13 -1.51 -5.36
C LYS A 517 -13.93 -0.22 -5.27
N LEU A 518 -13.41 0.74 -4.51
CA LEU A 518 -14.02 2.05 -4.36
C LEU A 518 -13.82 2.89 -5.63
N PHE A 519 -14.83 3.70 -5.91
CA PHE A 519 -14.90 4.60 -7.03
C PHE A 519 -15.54 5.93 -6.59
N SER A 520 -15.19 7.04 -7.21
CA SER A 520 -15.78 8.37 -6.97
C SER A 520 -16.57 8.87 -8.14
#